data_316f39518fb253257bb0dc94ac20c7f1
#
_entry.id   316f39518fb253257bb0dc94ac20c7f1
#
_cell.length_a   1.000
_cell.length_b   1.000
_cell.length_c   1.000
_cell.angle_alpha   90.00
_cell.angle_beta   90.00
_cell.angle_gamma   90.00
#
_symmetry.space_group_name_H-M   'P 1'
#
loop_
_entity.id
_entity.type
_entity.pdbx_description
1 polymer ?
#
loop_
_entity_poly.entity_id
_entity_poly.type
_entity_poly.pdbx_seq_one_letter_code
_entity_poly.pdbx_strand_id
1 'polypeptide(L)'
;RVARGQILYDAPEVVIPFLVPEGAHSYPDAARTAAEHTMFTVAVGAAVQALLVALAVRGVGSCWIGSTIFTADLVRDALELPADWEPLGAVAIGYPADPPQPRDPAPAGDLLVRR
;
A
#
# COMPACT_ATOMS: atom_id res chain seq x y z
N ARG A 1 -7.97 -13.41 -12.59
CA ARG A 1 -7.34 -12.11 -12.29
C ARG A 1 -8.37 -10.99 -12.07
N VAL A 2 -9.45 -10.95 -12.85
CA VAL A 2 -10.53 -9.95 -12.70
C VAL A 2 -11.16 -10.05 -11.30
N ALA A 3 -11.39 -11.25 -10.79
CA ALA A 3 -12.00 -11.48 -9.47
C ALA A 3 -11.18 -10.89 -8.29
N ARG A 4 -9.84 -10.76 -8.42
CA ARG A 4 -9.00 -10.18 -7.35
C ARG A 4 -9.13 -8.65 -7.23
N GLY A 5 -9.50 -7.98 -8.32
CA GLY A 5 -9.74 -6.53 -8.31
C GLY A 5 -11.16 -6.15 -7.90
N GLN A 6 -12.09 -7.11 -7.89
CA GLN A 6 -13.50 -6.84 -7.63
C GLN A 6 -13.73 -6.19 -6.26
N ILE A 7 -12.94 -6.56 -5.27
CA ILE A 7 -13.04 -5.98 -3.91
C ILE A 7 -12.88 -4.45 -3.89
N LEU A 8 -12.15 -3.85 -4.83
CA LEU A 8 -12.04 -2.39 -4.92
C LEU A 8 -13.34 -1.73 -5.42
N TYR A 9 -14.13 -2.45 -6.22
CA TYR A 9 -15.43 -1.96 -6.70
C TYR A 9 -16.54 -2.16 -5.65
N ASP A 10 -16.43 -3.22 -4.87
CA ASP A 10 -17.46 -3.59 -3.89
C ASP A 10 -17.24 -2.93 -2.52
N ALA A 11 -16.03 -2.43 -2.25
CA ALA A 11 -15.72 -1.78 -0.99
C ALA A 11 -16.43 -0.42 -0.87
N PRO A 12 -17.05 -0.11 0.29
CA PRO A 12 -17.68 1.19 0.51
C PRO A 12 -16.68 2.36 0.52
N GLU A 13 -15.42 2.09 0.90
CA GLU A 13 -14.36 3.09 0.93
C GLU A 13 -13.06 2.53 0.33
N VAL A 14 -12.34 3.38 -0.40
CA VAL A 14 -11.02 3.06 -0.95
C VAL A 14 -10.04 4.18 -0.60
N VAL A 15 -8.92 3.81 0.01
CA VAL A 15 -7.81 4.73 0.30
C VAL A 15 -6.63 4.39 -0.61
N ILE A 16 -6.10 5.38 -1.31
CA ILE A 16 -4.91 5.22 -2.16
C ILE A 16 -3.75 5.97 -1.50
N PRO A 17 -2.74 5.26 -0.97
CA PRO A 17 -1.54 5.89 -0.43
C PRO A 17 -0.66 6.37 -1.59
N PHE A 18 -0.13 7.57 -1.46
CA PHE A 18 0.82 8.15 -2.42
C PHE A 18 2.15 8.43 -1.75
N LEU A 19 3.23 8.19 -2.47
CA LEU A 19 4.51 8.78 -2.20
C LEU A 19 4.54 10.15 -2.87
N VAL A 20 4.70 11.19 -2.07
CA VAL A 20 4.80 12.59 -2.51
C VAL A 20 6.25 13.02 -2.38
N PRO A 21 6.92 13.52 -3.43
CA PRO A 21 8.35 13.83 -3.41
C PRO A 21 8.69 15.12 -2.66
N GLU A 22 7.69 15.84 -2.16
CA GLU A 22 7.90 17.08 -1.40
C GLU A 22 8.80 16.83 -0.18
N GLY A 23 9.88 17.58 -0.09
CA GLY A 23 10.88 17.43 0.97
C GLY A 23 11.97 16.40 0.67
N ALA A 24 11.95 15.72 -0.50
CA ALA A 24 13.04 14.86 -0.92
C ALA A 24 14.33 15.67 -1.16
N HIS A 25 15.48 15.09 -0.82
CA HIS A 25 16.76 15.72 -1.02
C HIS A 25 17.19 15.64 -2.49
N SER A 26 17.91 16.68 -2.93
CA SER A 26 18.58 16.66 -4.23
C SER A 26 19.98 16.09 -4.07
N TYR A 27 20.22 14.92 -4.68
CA TYR A 27 21.55 14.29 -4.69
C TYR A 27 22.24 14.47 -6.04
N PRO A 28 23.59 14.58 -6.04
CA PRO A 28 24.36 14.72 -7.28
C PRO A 28 24.45 13.43 -8.09
N ASP A 29 24.04 12.28 -7.54
CA ASP A 29 24.10 10.98 -8.20
C ASP A 29 22.80 10.19 -8.07
N ALA A 30 22.55 9.35 -9.09
CA ALA A 30 21.35 8.54 -9.18
C ALA A 30 21.26 7.45 -8.07
N ALA A 31 22.41 6.99 -7.56
CA ALA A 31 22.42 5.91 -6.56
C ALA A 31 21.83 6.38 -5.23
N ARG A 32 22.20 7.59 -4.77
CA ARG A 32 21.63 8.18 -3.55
C ARG A 32 20.17 8.56 -3.74
N THR A 33 19.80 9.11 -4.89
CA THR A 33 18.38 9.42 -5.23
C THR A 33 17.54 8.14 -5.18
N ALA A 34 17.99 7.05 -5.78
CA ALA A 34 17.28 5.78 -5.74
C ALA A 34 17.19 5.16 -4.33
N ALA A 35 18.25 5.32 -3.53
CA ALA A 35 18.25 4.83 -2.15
C ALA A 35 17.22 5.60 -1.28
N GLU A 36 17.14 6.92 -1.41
CA GLU A 36 16.14 7.72 -0.70
C GLU A 36 14.71 7.38 -1.15
N HIS A 37 14.48 7.24 -2.46
CA HIS A 37 13.18 6.80 -2.98
C HIS A 37 12.78 5.43 -2.40
N THR A 38 13.74 4.50 -2.29
CA THR A 38 13.49 3.21 -1.65
C THR A 38 13.11 3.37 -0.17
N MET A 39 13.80 4.24 0.57
CA MET A 39 13.46 4.53 1.98
C MET A 39 12.03 5.07 2.12
N PHE A 40 11.63 6.00 1.27
CA PHE A 40 10.27 6.55 1.30
C PHE A 40 9.23 5.50 0.93
N THR A 41 9.49 4.65 -0.06
CA THR A 41 8.61 3.54 -0.42
C THR A 41 8.41 2.58 0.75
N VAL A 42 9.49 2.23 1.47
CA VAL A 42 9.44 1.39 2.68
C VAL A 42 8.62 2.08 3.78
N ALA A 43 8.81 3.39 3.98
CA ALA A 43 8.07 4.16 4.98
C ALA A 43 6.56 4.20 4.69
N VAL A 44 6.16 4.37 3.42
CA VAL A 44 4.75 4.30 3.03
C VAL A 44 4.19 2.89 3.26
N GLY A 45 4.95 1.84 2.93
CA GLY A 45 4.55 0.46 3.22
C GLY A 45 4.31 0.21 4.71
N ALA A 46 5.17 0.74 5.57
CA ALA A 46 5.00 0.68 7.03
C ALA A 46 3.74 1.44 7.49
N ALA A 47 3.46 2.62 6.93
CA ALA A 47 2.24 3.38 7.23
C ALA A 47 0.98 2.64 6.80
N VAL A 48 1.00 2.01 5.61
CA VAL A 48 -0.11 1.16 5.14
C VAL A 48 -0.33 0.00 6.10
N GLN A 49 0.72 -0.70 6.52
CA GLN A 49 0.58 -1.80 7.49
C GLN A 49 0.00 -1.30 8.82
N ALA A 50 0.43 -0.15 9.32
CA ALA A 50 -0.12 0.44 10.53
C ALA A 50 -1.62 0.76 10.38
N LEU A 51 -2.04 1.27 9.22
CA LEU A 51 -3.45 1.51 8.89
C LEU A 51 -4.25 0.20 8.93
N LEU A 52 -3.77 -0.86 8.26
CA LEU A 52 -4.46 -2.17 8.24
C LEU A 52 -4.66 -2.73 9.66
N VAL A 53 -3.62 -2.64 10.50
CA VAL A 53 -3.69 -3.08 11.90
C VAL A 53 -4.68 -2.22 12.70
N ALA A 54 -4.64 -0.89 12.54
CA ALA A 54 -5.54 0.00 13.24
C ALA A 54 -7.02 -0.23 12.87
N LEU A 55 -7.31 -0.53 11.61
CA LEU A 55 -8.64 -0.91 11.13
C LEU A 55 -9.08 -2.24 11.74
N ALA A 56 -8.21 -3.25 11.70
CA ALA A 56 -8.50 -4.57 12.27
C ALA A 56 -8.83 -4.51 13.77
N VAL A 57 -8.10 -3.73 14.56
CA VAL A 57 -8.36 -3.51 15.99
C VAL A 57 -9.76 -2.92 16.23
N ARG A 58 -10.28 -2.16 15.26
CA ARG A 58 -11.63 -1.56 15.32
C ARG A 58 -12.73 -2.45 14.71
N GLY A 59 -12.41 -3.69 14.31
CA GLY A 59 -13.35 -4.59 13.66
C GLY A 59 -13.70 -4.19 12.23
N VAL A 60 -12.90 -3.32 11.61
CA VAL A 60 -13.07 -2.92 10.22
C VAL A 60 -12.18 -3.79 9.33
N GLY A 61 -12.78 -4.39 8.31
CA GLY A 61 -12.07 -5.18 7.30
C GLY A 61 -11.29 -4.28 6.34
N SER A 62 -10.12 -4.74 5.93
CA SER A 62 -9.32 -4.01 4.94
C SER A 62 -8.46 -4.97 4.11
N CYS A 63 -8.18 -4.57 2.86
CA CYS A 63 -7.33 -5.33 1.96
C CYS A 63 -6.50 -4.38 1.10
N TRP A 64 -5.15 -4.50 1.16
CA TRP A 64 -4.26 -3.78 0.28
C TRP A 64 -4.10 -4.51 -1.05
N ILE A 65 -4.18 -3.76 -2.15
CA ILE A 65 -4.10 -4.26 -3.52
C ILE A 65 -3.14 -3.38 -4.32
N GLY A 66 -2.14 -4.00 -4.95
CA GLY A 66 -1.07 -3.30 -5.66
C GLY A 66 -1.40 -2.84 -7.08
N SER A 67 -2.63 -2.98 -7.58
CA SER A 67 -2.96 -2.70 -8.99
C SER A 67 -2.67 -1.27 -9.43
N THR A 68 -2.85 -0.29 -8.56
CA THR A 68 -2.63 1.13 -8.87
C THR A 68 -1.16 1.46 -9.18
N ILE A 69 -0.22 0.68 -8.67
CA ILE A 69 1.22 0.81 -8.96
C ILE A 69 1.48 0.61 -10.46
N PHE A 70 0.77 -0.33 -11.09
CA PHE A 70 0.91 -0.66 -12.51
C PHE A 70 0.18 0.31 -13.45
N THR A 71 -0.69 1.15 -12.91
CA THR A 71 -1.55 2.08 -13.67
C THR A 71 -1.47 3.49 -13.09
N ALA A 72 -0.26 3.90 -12.70
CA ALA A 72 -0.03 5.14 -11.97
C ALA A 72 -0.56 6.38 -12.72
N ASP A 73 -0.29 6.46 -14.05
CA ASP A 73 -0.77 7.57 -14.87
C ASP A 73 -2.29 7.67 -14.86
N LEU A 74 -2.98 6.54 -15.06
CA LEU A 74 -4.44 6.48 -15.04
C LEU A 74 -5.02 6.94 -13.70
N VAL A 75 -4.37 6.56 -12.59
CA VAL A 75 -4.81 6.95 -11.23
C VAL A 75 -4.64 8.46 -11.02
N ARG A 76 -3.50 9.02 -11.44
CA ARG A 76 -3.25 10.46 -11.34
C ARG A 76 -4.21 11.26 -12.17
N ASP A 77 -4.44 10.86 -13.43
CA ASP A 77 -5.37 11.53 -14.35
C ASP A 77 -6.80 11.51 -13.81
N ALA A 78 -7.26 10.35 -13.32
CA ALA A 78 -8.62 10.19 -12.78
C ALA A 78 -8.87 10.99 -11.50
N LEU A 79 -7.81 11.25 -10.71
CA LEU A 79 -7.89 12.01 -9.46
C LEU A 79 -7.38 13.45 -9.59
N GLU A 80 -7.00 13.89 -10.79
CA GLU A 80 -6.45 15.21 -11.08
C GLU A 80 -5.23 15.58 -10.18
N LEU A 81 -4.32 14.61 -10.01
CA LEU A 81 -3.16 14.73 -9.13
C LEU A 81 -1.87 15.09 -9.90
N PRO A 82 -0.86 15.67 -9.22
CA PRO A 82 0.43 15.95 -9.82
C PRO A 82 1.12 14.72 -10.41
N ALA A 83 1.86 14.91 -11.52
CA ALA A 83 2.51 13.84 -12.26
C ALA A 83 3.62 13.11 -11.47
N ASP A 84 4.17 13.76 -10.47
CA ASP A 84 5.24 13.26 -9.59
C ASP A 84 4.73 12.52 -8.33
N TRP A 85 3.42 12.44 -8.14
CA TRP A 85 2.83 11.64 -7.06
C TRP A 85 2.76 10.16 -7.48
N GLU A 86 3.30 9.27 -6.66
CA GLU A 86 3.36 7.84 -6.95
C GLU A 86 2.33 7.06 -6.13
N PRO A 87 1.28 6.47 -6.76
CA PRO A 87 0.34 5.62 -6.04
C PRO A 87 1.01 4.30 -5.63
N LEU A 88 0.93 3.93 -4.37
CA LEU A 88 1.56 2.73 -3.80
C LEU A 88 0.53 1.68 -3.35
N GLY A 89 -0.37 1.35 -4.23
CA GLY A 89 -1.46 0.42 -3.99
C GLY A 89 -2.76 1.13 -3.67
N ALA A 90 -3.78 0.35 -3.38
CA ALA A 90 -5.09 0.81 -2.90
C ALA A 90 -5.53 -0.07 -1.73
N VAL A 91 -6.16 0.51 -0.72
CA VAL A 91 -6.73 -0.20 0.43
C VAL A 91 -8.24 -0.15 0.32
N ALA A 92 -8.86 -1.30 0.06
CA ALA A 92 -10.30 -1.49 0.18
C ALA A 92 -10.66 -1.59 1.67
N ILE A 93 -11.67 -0.85 2.12
CA ILE A 93 -12.08 -0.75 3.52
C ILE A 93 -13.59 -0.97 3.62
N GLY A 94 -14.02 -1.77 4.60
CA GLY A 94 -15.43 -2.03 4.85
C GLY A 94 -15.65 -2.94 6.05
N TYR A 95 -16.89 -3.11 6.46
CA TYR A 95 -17.22 -4.09 7.49
C TYR A 95 -17.26 -5.50 6.87
N PRO A 96 -16.59 -6.50 7.47
CA PRO A 96 -16.61 -7.86 6.96
C PRO A 96 -18.02 -8.46 7.06
N ALA A 97 -18.48 -9.11 5.98
CA ALA A 97 -19.75 -9.81 5.94
C ALA A 97 -19.74 -11.05 6.86
N ASP A 98 -18.57 -11.71 6.91
CA ASP A 98 -18.36 -12.90 7.75
C ASP A 98 -17.21 -12.62 8.75
N PRO A 99 -17.22 -13.27 9.94
CA PRO A 99 -16.13 -13.19 10.87
C PRO A 99 -14.81 -13.64 10.22
N PRO A 100 -13.67 -12.95 10.49
CA PRO A 100 -12.40 -13.34 9.96
C PRO A 100 -12.01 -14.75 10.45
N GLN A 101 -11.60 -15.61 9.51
CA GLN A 101 -11.11 -16.93 9.87
C GLN A 101 -9.65 -16.84 10.32
N PRO A 102 -9.29 -17.51 11.43
CA PRO A 102 -7.91 -17.61 11.86
C PRO A 102 -7.05 -18.25 10.76
N ARG A 103 -5.84 -17.73 10.57
CA ARG A 103 -4.83 -18.35 9.73
C ARG A 103 -3.68 -18.81 10.59
N ASP A 104 -3.18 -20.02 10.33
CA ASP A 104 -1.95 -20.46 10.97
C ASP A 104 -0.79 -19.55 10.50
N PRO A 105 -0.04 -18.96 11.43
CA PRO A 105 1.11 -18.13 11.05
C PRO A 105 2.19 -19.02 10.41
N ALA A 106 2.83 -18.51 9.36
CA ALA A 106 4.03 -19.16 8.82
C ALA A 106 5.13 -19.20 9.88
N PRO A 107 5.95 -20.28 9.96
CA PRO A 107 7.04 -20.36 10.91
C PRO A 107 8.01 -19.19 10.75
N ALA A 108 8.17 -18.38 11.78
CA ALA A 108 9.05 -17.20 11.72
C ALA A 108 10.52 -17.56 11.50
N GLY A 109 10.94 -18.80 11.87
CA GLY A 109 12.30 -19.30 11.66
C GLY A 109 12.74 -19.34 10.20
N ASP A 110 11.80 -19.54 9.27
CA ASP A 110 12.09 -19.60 7.84
C ASP A 110 12.39 -18.22 7.23
N LEU A 111 12.05 -17.15 7.96
CA LEU A 111 12.23 -15.76 7.54
C LEU A 111 13.47 -15.10 8.15
N LEU A 112 14.17 -15.78 9.06
CA LEU A 112 15.30 -15.22 9.81
C LEU A 112 16.60 -15.94 9.45
N VAL A 113 17.55 -15.18 8.93
CA VAL A 113 18.93 -15.64 8.76
C VAL A 113 19.77 -15.08 9.91
N ARG A 114 20.29 -15.96 10.78
CA ARG A 114 21.27 -15.60 11.82
C ARG A 114 22.67 -15.90 11.28
N ARG A 115 23.55 -14.92 11.38
CA ARG A 115 24.97 -15.07 11.03
C ARG A 115 25.81 -14.74 12.27
#